data_b69c9e24ce3bf83df430faa2283b2f60
#
_entry.id   b69c9e24ce3bf83df430faa2283b2f60
#
_cell.length_a   1.000
_cell.length_b   1.000
_cell.length_c   1.000
_cell.angle_alpha   90.00
_cell.angle_beta   90.00
_cell.angle_gamma   90.00
#
_symmetry.space_group_name_H-M   'P 1'
#
loop_
_entity.id
_entity.type
_entity.pdbx_description
1 polymer ?
#
loop_
_entity_poly.entity_id
_entity_poly.type
_entity_poly.pdbx_seq_one_letter_code
_entity_poly.pdbx_strand_id
1 'polypeptide(L)'
;MKITRINHSAVNIHGKVDEAREFYTGLLGLPEVPIQLPGRPPLAKGTVQAFWLELGGVQLHAIGAPRKGELREPTGPHVSWYVADLDKAVAELAGRGIEMRVLGEGRNRIVWVADPAGNTVALQQEPGDVG
;
A
#
# COMPACT_ATOMS: atom_id res chain seq x y z
N MET A 1 -12.19 15.17 0.51
CA MET A 1 -11.35 14.40 1.47
C MET A 1 -10.05 15.16 1.72
N LYS A 2 -9.38 14.85 2.80
CA LYS A 2 -8.11 15.48 3.12
C LYS A 2 -6.99 14.45 3.09
N ILE A 3 -6.08 14.57 2.14
CA ILE A 3 -4.87 13.76 2.08
C ILE A 3 -3.85 14.39 3.04
N THR A 4 -3.22 13.57 3.86
CA THR A 4 -2.26 14.04 4.86
C THR A 4 -0.81 13.84 4.44
N ARG A 5 -0.48 12.70 3.82
CA ARG A 5 0.87 12.40 3.34
C ARG A 5 0.89 11.13 2.49
N ILE A 6 2.01 10.87 1.86
CA ILE A 6 2.24 9.60 1.17
C ILE A 6 2.46 8.49 2.22
N ASN A 7 1.79 7.37 2.04
CA ASN A 7 2.05 6.16 2.83
C ASN A 7 3.20 5.38 2.20
N HIS A 8 3.02 4.90 0.97
CA HIS A 8 4.05 4.12 0.28
C HIS A 8 3.86 4.18 -1.22
N SER A 9 4.93 3.80 -1.92
CA SER A 9 4.91 3.41 -3.32
C SER A 9 5.10 1.91 -3.42
N ALA A 10 4.56 1.27 -4.43
CA ALA A 10 4.71 -0.16 -4.63
C ALA A 10 5.22 -0.47 -6.03
N VAL A 11 6.07 -1.49 -6.11
CA VAL A 11 6.55 -2.04 -7.38
C VAL A 11 6.29 -3.54 -7.39
N ASN A 12 6.05 -4.10 -8.56
CA ASN A 12 5.97 -5.54 -8.71
C ASN A 12 7.32 -6.05 -9.20
N ILE A 13 7.91 -7.00 -8.48
CA ILE A 13 9.25 -7.52 -8.76
C ILE A 13 9.22 -8.86 -9.49
N HIS A 14 8.06 -9.26 -9.99
CA HIS A 14 7.88 -10.43 -10.85
C HIS A 14 8.49 -11.72 -10.26
N GLY A 15 8.26 -11.95 -8.97
CA GLY A 15 8.73 -13.13 -8.26
C GLY A 15 10.21 -13.12 -7.88
N LYS A 16 10.97 -12.12 -8.29
CA LYS A 16 12.43 -12.05 -8.05
C LYS A 16 12.76 -11.45 -6.69
N VAL A 17 12.25 -12.06 -5.62
CA VAL A 17 12.35 -11.49 -4.27
C VAL A 17 13.79 -11.36 -3.80
N ASP A 18 14.59 -12.43 -3.94
CA ASP A 18 15.96 -12.43 -3.43
C ASP A 18 16.86 -11.45 -4.19
N GLU A 19 16.75 -11.42 -5.53
CA GLU A 19 17.52 -10.49 -6.35
C GLU A 19 17.11 -9.05 -6.08
N ALA A 20 15.81 -8.79 -5.93
CA ALA A 20 15.33 -7.44 -5.63
C ALA A 20 15.74 -7.00 -4.23
N ARG A 21 15.68 -7.89 -3.24
CA ARG A 21 16.15 -7.57 -1.88
C ARG A 21 17.63 -7.22 -1.91
N GLU A 22 18.46 -7.98 -2.60
CA GLU A 22 19.89 -7.67 -2.74
C GLU A 22 20.11 -6.31 -3.41
N PHE A 23 19.34 -6.00 -4.42
CA PHE A 23 19.43 -4.70 -5.09
C PHE A 23 19.06 -3.55 -4.13
N TYR A 24 17.89 -3.61 -3.50
CA TYR A 24 17.40 -2.50 -2.68
C TYR A 24 18.10 -2.40 -1.33
N THR A 25 18.33 -3.52 -0.63
CA THR A 25 18.94 -3.48 0.69
C THR A 25 20.45 -3.61 0.65
N GLY A 26 20.98 -4.43 -0.25
CA GLY A 26 22.42 -4.63 -0.38
C GLY A 26 23.09 -3.50 -1.15
N LEU A 27 22.70 -3.29 -2.40
CA LEU A 27 23.35 -2.27 -3.25
C LEU A 27 22.92 -0.85 -2.86
N LEU A 28 21.63 -0.58 -2.73
CA LEU A 28 21.15 0.76 -2.40
C LEU A 28 21.16 1.06 -0.90
N GLY A 29 21.32 0.06 -0.06
CA GLY A 29 21.44 0.25 1.39
C GLY A 29 20.16 0.67 2.09
N LEU A 30 18.98 0.41 1.49
CA LEU A 30 17.71 0.81 2.10
C LEU A 30 17.34 -0.13 3.25
N PRO A 31 16.83 0.41 4.37
CA PRO A 31 16.43 -0.41 5.51
C PRO A 31 15.17 -1.22 5.23
N GLU A 32 15.22 -2.51 5.52
CA GLU A 32 14.02 -3.36 5.46
C GLU A 32 13.24 -3.26 6.78
N VAL A 33 11.92 -3.18 6.68
CA VAL A 33 11.02 -3.15 7.85
C VAL A 33 10.03 -4.31 7.74
N PRO A 34 9.46 -4.76 8.88
CA PRO A 34 8.45 -5.82 8.84
C PRO A 34 7.22 -5.42 8.03
N ILE A 35 6.63 -6.38 7.34
CA ILE A 35 5.33 -6.19 6.68
C ILE A 35 4.27 -6.18 7.77
N GLN A 36 3.56 -5.08 7.86
CA GLN A 36 2.50 -4.92 8.86
C GLN A 36 1.29 -4.26 8.23
N LEU A 37 0.24 -5.06 8.01
CA LEU A 37 -1.03 -4.55 7.52
C LEU A 37 -1.78 -3.84 8.65
N PRO A 38 -2.66 -2.87 8.33
CA PRO A 38 -3.40 -2.13 9.36
C PRO A 38 -4.15 -3.06 10.31
N GLY A 39 -3.99 -2.81 11.61
CA GLY A 39 -4.67 -3.58 12.66
C GLY A 39 -4.19 -5.01 12.85
N ARG A 40 -3.09 -5.41 12.23
CA ARG A 40 -2.57 -6.78 12.32
C ARG A 40 -1.14 -6.78 12.88
N PRO A 41 -0.72 -7.89 13.53
CA PRO A 41 0.67 -8.01 13.95
C PRO A 41 1.61 -8.10 12.76
N PRO A 42 2.90 -7.73 12.92
CA PRO A 42 3.89 -7.87 11.86
C PRO A 42 4.02 -9.31 11.39
N LEU A 43 4.22 -9.50 10.09
CA LEU A 43 4.48 -10.82 9.52
C LEU A 43 5.94 -11.20 9.73
N ALA A 44 6.19 -12.48 10.00
CA ALA A 44 7.53 -13.01 10.02
C ALA A 44 8.15 -12.93 8.61
N LYS A 45 9.45 -12.63 8.55
CA LYS A 45 10.19 -12.56 7.28
C LYS A 45 10.07 -13.89 6.55
N GLY A 46 9.75 -13.82 5.25
CA GLY A 46 9.59 -15.00 4.42
C GLY A 46 8.19 -15.63 4.42
N THR A 47 7.26 -15.07 5.22
CA THR A 47 5.86 -15.54 5.23
C THR A 47 5.18 -15.33 3.89
N VAL A 48 5.50 -14.21 3.21
CA VAL A 48 4.98 -13.88 1.89
C VAL A 48 6.13 -13.51 0.96
N GLN A 49 5.90 -13.58 -0.35
CA GLN A 49 6.89 -13.20 -1.35
C GLN A 49 6.83 -11.69 -1.59
N ALA A 50 7.30 -10.95 -0.60
CA ALA A 50 7.31 -9.49 -0.62
C ALA A 50 8.28 -9.00 0.45
N PHE A 51 8.70 -7.74 0.34
CA PHE A 51 9.40 -7.07 1.43
C PHE A 51 9.11 -5.57 1.39
N TRP A 52 9.20 -4.96 2.55
CA TRP A 52 8.97 -3.53 2.71
C TRP A 52 10.23 -2.83 3.15
N LEU A 53 10.44 -1.65 2.62
CA LEU A 53 11.53 -0.74 2.96
C LEU A 53 10.97 0.56 3.49
N GLU A 54 11.73 1.23 4.34
CA GLU A 54 11.32 2.53 4.84
C GLU A 54 12.53 3.46 4.94
N LEU A 55 12.37 4.69 4.44
CA LEU A 55 13.37 5.74 4.54
C LEU A 55 12.67 7.08 4.57
N GLY A 56 13.03 7.91 5.55
CA GLY A 56 12.46 9.26 5.67
C GLY A 56 10.95 9.28 5.95
N GLY A 57 10.41 8.25 6.59
CA GLY A 57 8.98 8.15 6.91
C GLY A 57 8.11 7.72 5.75
N VAL A 58 8.70 7.31 4.62
CA VAL A 58 7.99 6.82 3.43
C VAL A 58 8.43 5.39 3.16
N GLN A 59 7.50 4.54 2.75
CA GLN A 59 7.79 3.15 2.46
C GLN A 59 7.80 2.84 0.97
N LEU A 60 8.57 1.84 0.58
CA LEU A 60 8.48 1.15 -0.69
C LEU A 60 8.08 -0.29 -0.43
N HIS A 61 7.04 -0.76 -1.08
CA HIS A 61 6.60 -2.15 -0.99
C HIS A 61 6.97 -2.89 -2.27
N ALA A 62 7.81 -3.91 -2.15
CA ALA A 62 8.20 -4.77 -3.26
C ALA A 62 7.31 -6.01 -3.23
N ILE A 63 6.50 -6.20 -4.26
CA ILE A 63 5.47 -7.24 -4.32
C ILE A 63 5.90 -8.30 -5.33
N GLY A 64 6.11 -9.54 -4.84
CA GLY A 64 6.54 -10.66 -5.67
C GLY A 64 5.39 -11.46 -6.29
N ALA A 65 4.16 -11.28 -5.80
CA ALA A 65 2.99 -11.96 -6.35
C ALA A 65 2.77 -11.57 -7.82
N PRO A 66 2.24 -12.48 -8.66
CA PRO A 66 1.97 -12.15 -10.05
C PRO A 66 1.03 -10.97 -10.19
N ARG A 67 1.34 -10.08 -11.11
CA ARG A 67 0.49 -8.95 -11.47
C ARG A 67 -0.69 -9.47 -12.29
N LYS A 68 -1.90 -9.03 -11.92
CA LYS A 68 -3.14 -9.48 -12.59
C LYS A 68 -3.55 -8.61 -13.77
N GLY A 69 -3.14 -7.35 -13.78
CA GLY A 69 -3.50 -6.42 -14.84
C GLY A 69 -4.93 -5.87 -14.73
N GLU A 70 -5.55 -5.98 -13.56
CA GLU A 70 -6.90 -5.48 -13.31
C GLU A 70 -6.88 -4.04 -12.82
N LEU A 71 -7.99 -3.35 -12.95
CA LEU A 71 -8.17 -2.06 -12.28
C LEU A 71 -8.20 -2.26 -10.77
N ARG A 72 -7.73 -1.27 -10.03
CA ARG A 72 -7.69 -1.32 -8.56
C ARG A 72 -6.89 -2.53 -8.04
N GLU A 73 -5.79 -2.82 -8.71
CA GLU A 73 -5.00 -4.02 -8.46
C GLU A 73 -3.96 -3.79 -7.34
N PRO A 74 -4.10 -4.44 -6.17
CA PRO A 74 -3.12 -4.28 -5.09
C PRO A 74 -1.76 -4.89 -5.39
N THR A 75 -1.66 -5.82 -6.35
CA THR A 75 -0.40 -6.50 -6.68
C THR A 75 0.42 -5.75 -7.72
N GLY A 76 -0.16 -4.76 -8.40
CA GLY A 76 0.55 -3.93 -9.37
C GLY A 76 1.19 -2.71 -8.75
N PRO A 77 1.90 -1.92 -9.56
CA PRO A 77 2.46 -0.65 -9.10
C PRO A 77 1.35 0.30 -8.65
N HIS A 78 1.56 0.98 -7.53
CA HIS A 78 0.59 1.96 -7.03
C HIS A 78 1.24 2.89 -6.02
N VAL A 79 0.56 4.01 -5.74
CA VAL A 79 0.89 4.91 -4.64
C VAL A 79 -0.25 4.85 -3.63
N SER A 80 0.09 4.77 -2.37
CA SER A 80 -0.89 4.81 -1.27
C SER A 80 -0.76 6.13 -0.52
N TRP A 81 -1.90 6.70 -0.20
CA TRP A 81 -2.00 7.97 0.52
C TRP A 81 -2.71 7.77 1.85
N TYR A 82 -2.27 8.51 2.85
CA TYR A 82 -3.03 8.64 4.08
C TYR A 82 -4.08 9.73 3.94
N VAL A 83 -5.27 9.46 4.46
CA VAL A 83 -6.37 10.43 4.52
C VAL A 83 -6.69 10.73 5.98
N ALA A 84 -7.13 11.95 6.23
CA ALA A 84 -7.46 12.38 7.59
C ALA A 84 -8.66 11.61 8.17
N ASP A 85 -9.65 11.30 7.34
CA ASP A 85 -10.87 10.59 7.75
C ASP A 85 -11.28 9.64 6.63
N LEU A 86 -10.96 8.36 6.80
CA LEU A 86 -11.21 7.34 5.78
C LEU A 86 -12.70 7.11 5.57
N ASP A 87 -13.52 7.19 6.62
CA ASP A 87 -14.97 7.02 6.48
C ASP A 87 -15.56 8.10 5.58
N LYS A 88 -15.14 9.34 5.76
CA LYS A 88 -15.58 10.45 4.89
C LYS A 88 -15.08 10.25 3.47
N ALA A 89 -13.84 9.82 3.29
CA ALA A 89 -13.27 9.55 1.97
C ALA A 89 -14.07 8.47 1.23
N VAL A 90 -14.37 7.38 1.90
CA VAL A 90 -15.18 6.29 1.32
C VAL A 90 -16.58 6.77 0.94
N ALA A 91 -17.21 7.55 1.81
CA ALA A 91 -18.54 8.10 1.52
C ALA A 91 -18.50 9.04 0.31
N GLU A 92 -17.47 9.88 0.20
CA GLU A 92 -17.30 10.79 -0.95
C GLU A 92 -17.10 10.01 -2.25
N LEU A 93 -16.25 8.99 -2.23
CA LEU A 93 -16.03 8.14 -3.40
C LEU A 93 -17.31 7.43 -3.83
N ALA A 94 -18.04 6.86 -2.88
CA ALA A 94 -19.32 6.20 -3.16
C ALA A 94 -20.34 7.18 -3.74
N GLY A 95 -20.41 8.39 -3.17
CA GLY A 95 -21.31 9.43 -3.66
C GLY A 95 -20.99 9.90 -5.09
N ARG A 96 -19.75 9.75 -5.53
CA ARG A 96 -19.34 10.04 -6.92
C ARG A 96 -19.44 8.84 -7.85
N GLY A 97 -19.92 7.70 -7.35
CA GLY A 97 -20.02 6.48 -8.15
C GLY A 97 -18.69 5.84 -8.48
N ILE A 98 -17.63 6.12 -7.70
CA ILE A 98 -16.31 5.54 -7.92
C ILE A 98 -16.26 4.16 -7.28
N GLU A 99 -15.95 3.15 -8.09
CA GLU A 99 -15.83 1.79 -7.60
C GLU A 99 -14.58 1.63 -6.73
N MET A 100 -14.73 0.87 -5.64
CA MET A 100 -13.65 0.61 -4.69
C MET A 100 -13.45 -0.89 -4.50
N ARG A 101 -12.21 -1.27 -4.25
CA ARG A 101 -11.86 -2.58 -3.70
C ARG A 101 -11.40 -2.32 -2.27
N VAL A 102 -11.89 -3.10 -1.30
CA VAL A 102 -11.64 -2.85 0.12
C VAL A 102 -11.15 -4.12 0.79
N LEU A 103 -10.12 -3.97 1.62
CA LEU A 103 -9.62 -5.01 2.50
C LEU A 103 -9.66 -4.49 3.93
N GLY A 104 -10.16 -5.31 4.87
CA GLY A 104 -10.24 -4.95 6.27
C GLY A 104 -11.51 -4.21 6.64
N GLU A 105 -11.57 -3.71 7.86
CA GLU A 105 -12.75 -3.08 8.44
C GLU A 105 -12.39 -1.80 9.19
N GLY A 106 -13.33 -0.85 9.21
CA GLY A 106 -13.21 0.39 9.98
C GLY A 106 -11.95 1.17 9.63
N ARG A 107 -11.24 1.61 10.64
CA ARG A 107 -9.98 2.37 10.48
C ARG A 107 -8.87 1.54 9.83
N ASN A 108 -8.96 0.23 9.88
CA ASN A 108 -7.94 -0.67 9.36
C ASN A 108 -8.18 -1.08 7.90
N ARG A 109 -9.14 -0.43 7.24
CA ARG A 109 -9.38 -0.69 5.83
C ARG A 109 -8.24 -0.16 4.97
N ILE A 110 -7.96 -0.90 3.90
CA ILE A 110 -7.22 -0.38 2.76
C ILE A 110 -8.21 -0.28 1.60
N VAL A 111 -8.25 0.85 0.94
CA VAL A 111 -9.20 1.12 -0.15
C VAL A 111 -8.42 1.38 -1.42
N TRP A 112 -8.70 0.62 -2.48
CA TRP A 112 -8.10 0.82 -3.80
C TRP A 112 -9.13 1.35 -4.77
N VAL A 113 -8.74 2.37 -5.52
CA VAL A 113 -9.52 2.95 -6.62
C VAL A 113 -8.65 3.05 -7.85
N ALA A 114 -9.27 3.23 -9.01
CA ALA A 114 -8.55 3.53 -10.24
C ALA A 114 -8.68 5.03 -10.53
N ASP A 115 -7.58 5.65 -10.96
CA ASP A 115 -7.67 7.00 -11.48
C ASP A 115 -8.27 6.98 -12.92
N PRO A 116 -8.52 8.13 -13.55
CA PRO A 116 -9.14 8.14 -14.90
C PRO A 116 -8.34 7.40 -15.98
N ALA A 117 -7.03 7.23 -15.78
CA ALA A 117 -6.16 6.52 -16.71
C ALA A 117 -6.00 5.04 -16.37
N GLY A 118 -6.64 4.56 -15.31
CA GLY A 118 -6.56 3.17 -14.87
C GLY A 118 -5.42 2.86 -13.91
N ASN A 119 -4.71 3.87 -13.41
CA ASN A 119 -3.68 3.65 -12.41
C ASN A 119 -4.30 3.35 -11.06
N THR A 120 -3.74 2.39 -10.34
CA THR A 120 -4.22 2.04 -9.00
C THR A 120 -3.75 3.07 -7.98
N VAL A 121 -4.68 3.51 -7.15
CA VAL A 121 -4.42 4.42 -6.03
C VAL A 121 -4.99 3.79 -4.76
N ALA A 122 -4.20 3.74 -3.70
CA ALA A 122 -4.65 3.23 -2.42
C ALA A 122 -4.84 4.35 -1.41
N LEU A 123 -5.81 4.18 -0.52
CA LEU A 123 -6.10 5.10 0.58
C LEU A 123 -6.14 4.33 1.88
N GLN A 124 -5.54 4.90 2.92
CA GLN A 124 -5.57 4.37 4.28
C GLN A 124 -5.81 5.48 5.28
N GLN A 125 -6.35 5.11 6.43
CA GLN A 125 -6.53 6.05 7.53
C GLN A 125 -5.18 6.52 8.06
N GLU A 126 -4.99 7.84 8.20
CA GLU A 126 -3.81 8.37 8.86
C GLU A 126 -3.65 7.70 10.22
N PRO A 127 -2.52 7.03 10.51
CA PRO A 127 -2.26 6.50 11.83
C PRO A 127 -1.99 7.69 12.72
N GLY A 128 -2.95 8.05 13.47
CA GLY A 128 -2.83 9.17 14.35
C GLY A 128 -3.25 8.80 15.71
N ASP A 129 -2.96 9.71 16.55
CA ASP A 129 -3.45 9.72 17.88
C ASP A 129 -4.95 9.92 17.82
N VAL A 130 -5.66 8.87 18.12
CA VAL A 130 -7.11 8.94 18.22
C VAL A 130 -7.46 9.18 19.68
N GLY A 131 -6.72 10.07 20.23
CA GLY A 131 -6.85 10.36 21.65
C GLY A 131 -8.26 10.42 22.16
#